data_52170db63367ac5e5f3f4bfd20e3cfea
#
_entry.id   52170db63367ac5e5f3f4bfd20e3cfea
#
_cell.length_a   1.000
_cell.length_b   1.000
_cell.length_c   1.000
_cell.angle_alpha   90.00
_cell.angle_beta   90.00
_cell.angle_gamma   90.00
#
_symmetry.space_group_name_H-M   'P 1'
#
loop_
_entity.id
_entity.type
_entity.pdbx_description
1 polymer ?
#
loop_
_entity_poly.entity_id
_entity_poly.type
_entity_poly.pdbx_seq_one_letter_code
_entity_poly.pdbx_strand_id
1 'polypeptide(L)'
;RSTVPARTSTDGENFDDNRPQPRTARAADPETTEAAFRIAGKNLPEGEILNYVQSWIKEDKSTFLKNALERMDTPLAELADALQRFRHGGVEEGDLSTATQIGLRAALVRRFLTDQLEFVNIAKDYLTVADFHELCQRIVYPPRSHGRLGGKAAGLYLASKIVARSP
;
A
#
# COMPACT_ATOMS: atom_id res chain seq x y z
N ARG A 1 2.19 -16.88 49.85
CA ARG A 1 1.11 -17.11 48.83
C ARG A 1 0.88 -15.79 48.14
N SER A 2 1.43 -15.67 46.94
CA SER A 2 1.31 -14.50 46.11
C SER A 2 0.13 -14.72 45.15
N THR A 3 -0.92 -13.93 45.28
CA THR A 3 -2.09 -13.95 44.42
C THR A 3 -1.82 -13.05 43.24
N VAL A 4 -1.70 -13.68 42.05
CA VAL A 4 -1.67 -12.97 40.74
C VAL A 4 -3.13 -12.58 40.42
N PRO A 5 -3.42 -11.31 40.07
CA PRO A 5 -4.77 -10.92 39.68
C PRO A 5 -5.13 -11.48 38.32
N ALA A 6 -6.30 -12.10 38.20
CA ALA A 6 -6.86 -12.60 36.95
C ALA A 6 -7.14 -11.44 36.02
N ARG A 7 -6.61 -11.53 34.76
CA ARG A 7 -7.00 -10.66 33.67
C ARG A 7 -8.42 -10.99 33.24
N THR A 8 -9.32 -10.06 33.42
CA THR A 8 -10.67 -10.09 32.82
C THR A 8 -10.54 -9.81 31.34
N SER A 9 -10.73 -10.83 30.51
CA SER A 9 -10.91 -10.69 29.05
C SER A 9 -12.34 -10.19 28.81
N THR A 10 -12.48 -8.95 28.41
CA THR A 10 -13.66 -8.43 27.71
C THR A 10 -13.28 -8.30 26.24
N ASP A 11 -14.12 -8.92 25.41
CA ASP A 11 -14.27 -8.94 23.97
C ASP A 11 -13.75 -10.20 23.26
N GLY A 12 -14.77 -10.91 22.72
CA GLY A 12 -14.64 -12.19 22.01
C GLY A 12 -14.05 -12.07 20.62
N GLU A 13 -12.83 -11.59 20.47
CA GLU A 13 -12.03 -11.82 19.29
C GLU A 13 -11.18 -13.07 19.52
N ASN A 14 -11.43 -14.10 18.69
CA ASN A 14 -10.57 -15.27 18.61
C ASN A 14 -9.16 -14.82 18.23
N PHE A 15 -8.32 -14.57 19.22
CA PHE A 15 -6.90 -14.35 19.01
C PHE A 15 -6.28 -15.67 18.55
N ASP A 16 -5.96 -15.78 17.25
CA ASP A 16 -5.11 -16.81 16.73
C ASP A 16 -3.66 -16.45 17.11
N ASP A 17 -3.15 -17.04 18.17
CA ASP A 17 -1.81 -16.81 18.74
C ASP A 17 -0.67 -17.10 17.74
N ASN A 18 -0.96 -17.81 16.64
CA ASN A 18 0.00 -18.12 15.58
C ASN A 18 0.01 -17.10 14.45
N ARG A 19 -0.88 -16.11 14.47
CA ARG A 19 -0.91 -15.07 13.45
C ARG A 19 0.09 -13.98 13.81
N PRO A 20 1.11 -13.70 12.96
CA PRO A 20 2.02 -12.58 13.21
C PRO A 20 1.22 -11.28 13.34
N GLN A 21 1.22 -10.70 14.52
CA GLN A 21 0.64 -9.39 14.73
C GLN A 21 1.52 -8.34 14.04
N PRO A 22 0.97 -7.45 13.21
CA PRO A 22 1.73 -6.32 12.72
C PRO A 22 2.21 -5.53 13.94
N ARG A 23 3.51 -5.28 14.04
CA ARG A 23 4.01 -4.29 14.99
C ARG A 23 3.31 -2.98 14.65
N THR A 24 2.33 -2.59 15.45
CA THR A 24 1.81 -1.23 15.41
C THR A 24 3.02 -0.32 15.57
N ALA A 25 3.31 0.46 14.51
CA ALA A 25 4.35 1.46 14.59
C ALA A 25 4.00 2.34 15.79
N ARG A 26 4.75 2.19 16.87
CA ARG A 26 4.60 3.04 18.04
C ARG A 26 4.82 4.45 17.51
N ALA A 27 3.86 5.34 17.72
CA ALA A 27 4.06 6.75 17.40
C ALA A 27 5.44 7.14 17.94
N ALA A 28 6.29 7.67 17.08
CA ALA A 28 7.65 7.99 17.46
C ALA A 28 7.56 8.93 18.67
N ASP A 29 8.18 8.52 19.76
CA ASP A 29 8.28 9.34 20.95
C ASP A 29 8.93 10.68 20.57
N PRO A 30 8.35 11.83 20.98
CA PRO A 30 8.90 13.15 20.67
C PRO A 30 10.39 13.28 20.98
N GLU A 31 10.84 12.69 22.10
CA GLU A 31 12.25 12.69 22.50
C GLU A 31 13.14 11.91 21.53
N THR A 32 12.68 10.76 21.05
CA THR A 32 13.37 9.94 20.04
C THR A 32 13.46 10.69 18.71
N THR A 33 12.37 11.37 18.31
CA THR A 33 12.33 12.17 17.09
C THR A 33 13.29 13.34 17.14
N GLU A 34 13.32 14.08 18.25
CA GLU A 34 14.26 15.20 18.46
C GLU A 34 15.71 14.73 18.46
N ALA A 35 15.99 13.59 19.10
CA ALA A 35 17.31 12.98 19.09
C ALA A 35 17.77 12.60 17.67
N ALA A 36 16.87 12.05 16.85
CA ALA A 36 17.15 11.70 15.45
C ALA A 36 17.48 12.95 14.61
N PHE A 37 16.69 14.02 14.72
CA PHE A 37 16.97 15.28 14.02
C PHE A 37 18.28 15.92 14.47
N ARG A 38 18.61 15.86 15.75
CA ARG A 38 19.88 16.36 16.29
C ARG A 38 21.09 15.59 15.76
N ILE A 39 20.96 14.26 15.63
CA ILE A 39 22.01 13.42 15.03
C ILE A 39 22.14 13.71 13.54
N ALA A 40 21.03 13.80 12.82
CA ALA A 40 21.01 14.12 11.39
C ALA A 40 21.67 15.49 11.14
N GLY A 41 21.31 16.53 11.89
CA GLY A 41 21.88 17.90 11.75
C GLY A 41 23.38 17.99 12.03
N LYS A 42 23.96 17.02 12.74
CA LYS A 42 25.42 16.93 12.96
C LYS A 42 26.18 16.22 11.84
N ASN A 43 25.50 15.35 11.08
CA ASN A 43 26.14 14.41 10.16
C ASN A 43 25.72 14.59 8.70
N LEU A 44 24.63 15.28 8.43
CA LEU A 44 24.07 15.44 7.08
C LEU A 44 23.91 16.93 6.74
N PRO A 45 24.09 17.32 5.47
CA PRO A 45 23.73 18.64 4.97
C PRO A 45 22.23 18.89 5.12
N GLU A 46 21.84 20.15 5.35
CA GLU A 46 20.43 20.54 5.52
C GLU A 46 19.54 20.08 4.34
N GLY A 47 20.05 20.20 3.12
CA GLY A 47 19.32 19.76 1.91
C GLY A 47 19.01 18.25 1.90
N GLU A 48 19.92 17.42 2.41
CA GLU A 48 19.67 15.99 2.51
C GLU A 48 18.62 15.67 3.57
N ILE A 49 18.68 16.33 4.73
CA ILE A 49 17.66 16.18 5.78
C ILE A 49 16.28 16.54 5.23
N LEU A 50 16.19 17.65 4.52
CA LEU A 50 14.95 18.10 3.92
C LEU A 50 14.40 17.08 2.90
N ASN A 51 15.26 16.53 2.06
CA ASN A 51 14.90 15.48 1.10
C ASN A 51 14.36 14.22 1.80
N TYR A 52 14.99 13.77 2.88
CA TYR A 52 14.49 12.64 3.67
C TYR A 52 13.13 12.92 4.28
N VAL A 53 12.93 14.09 4.88
CA VAL A 53 11.65 14.49 5.47
C VAL A 53 10.56 14.54 4.41
N GLN A 54 10.83 15.12 3.25
CA GLN A 54 9.88 15.15 2.13
C GLN A 54 9.52 13.74 1.64
N SER A 55 10.52 12.85 1.52
CA SER A 55 10.30 11.46 1.15
C SER A 55 9.41 10.73 2.17
N TRP A 56 9.64 10.91 3.46
CA TRP A 56 8.80 10.33 4.50
C TRP A 56 7.36 10.83 4.47
N ILE A 57 7.17 12.13 4.24
CA ILE A 57 5.81 12.71 4.09
C ILE A 57 5.09 12.08 2.90
N LYS A 58 5.78 11.85 1.78
CA LYS A 58 5.20 11.20 0.60
C LYS A 58 4.87 9.72 0.87
N GLU A 59 5.77 8.99 1.55
CA GLU A 59 5.51 7.62 1.98
C GLU A 59 4.31 7.54 2.93
N ASP A 60 4.22 8.42 3.91
CA ASP A 60 3.10 8.48 4.86
C ASP A 60 1.78 8.76 4.13
N LYS A 61 1.77 9.68 3.19
CA LYS A 61 0.60 9.96 2.34
C LYS A 61 0.16 8.75 1.49
N SER A 62 1.02 7.77 1.24
CA SER A 62 0.65 6.54 0.54
C SER A 62 0.01 5.48 1.44
N THR A 63 0.11 5.65 2.75
CA THR A 63 -0.27 4.62 3.75
C THR A 63 -1.75 4.27 3.69
N PHE A 64 -2.64 5.23 3.44
CA PHE A 64 -4.07 4.94 3.31
C PHE A 64 -4.38 4.00 2.13
N LEU A 65 -3.67 4.14 0.99
CA LEU A 65 -3.83 3.24 -0.14
C LEU A 65 -3.27 1.84 0.17
N LYS A 66 -2.10 1.77 0.83
CA LYS A 66 -1.54 0.49 1.30
C LYS A 66 -2.53 -0.24 2.21
N ASN A 67 -3.06 0.44 3.22
CA ASN A 67 -4.02 -0.13 4.17
C ASN A 67 -5.31 -0.61 3.48
N ALA A 68 -5.83 0.16 2.52
CA ALA A 68 -7.00 -0.23 1.75
C ALA A 68 -6.74 -1.50 0.91
N LEU A 69 -5.54 -1.64 0.35
CA LEU A 69 -5.14 -2.80 -0.46
C LEU A 69 -4.86 -4.06 0.38
N GLU A 70 -4.36 -3.90 1.60
CA GLU A 70 -4.07 -5.01 2.52
C GLU A 70 -5.35 -5.65 3.07
N ARG A 71 -6.40 -4.87 3.24
CA ARG A 71 -7.70 -5.37 3.69
C ARG A 71 -8.39 -6.11 2.56
N MET A 72 -8.50 -7.44 2.68
CA MET A 72 -9.10 -8.30 1.66
C MET A 72 -10.61 -8.08 1.48
N ASP A 73 -11.28 -7.52 2.47
CA ASP A 73 -12.70 -7.20 2.51
C ASP A 73 -13.05 -5.81 1.95
N THR A 74 -12.05 -5.01 1.55
CA THR A 74 -12.28 -3.69 0.95
C THR A 74 -12.96 -3.82 -0.41
N PRO A 75 -14.15 -3.21 -0.64
CA PRO A 75 -14.81 -3.22 -1.94
C PRO A 75 -14.00 -2.51 -3.02
N LEU A 76 -14.17 -2.90 -4.28
CA LEU A 76 -13.49 -2.25 -5.42
C LEU A 76 -13.82 -0.76 -5.53
N ALA A 77 -15.01 -0.34 -5.15
CA ALA A 77 -15.40 1.07 -5.12
C ALA A 77 -14.51 1.87 -4.16
N GLU A 78 -14.29 1.36 -2.94
CA GLU A 78 -13.42 2.00 -1.95
C GLU A 78 -11.95 2.03 -2.40
N LEU A 79 -11.49 0.97 -3.08
CA LEU A 79 -10.15 0.94 -3.67
C LEU A 79 -10.01 1.98 -4.80
N ALA A 80 -11.04 2.15 -5.63
CA ALA A 80 -11.04 3.17 -6.68
C ALA A 80 -10.99 4.58 -6.09
N ASP A 81 -11.75 4.84 -5.03
CA ASP A 81 -11.72 6.12 -4.29
C ASP A 81 -10.34 6.35 -3.64
N ALA A 82 -9.72 5.30 -3.10
CA ALA A 82 -8.37 5.39 -2.55
C ALA A 82 -7.33 5.71 -3.64
N LEU A 83 -7.42 5.07 -4.81
CA LEU A 83 -6.56 5.37 -5.96
C LEU A 83 -6.75 6.82 -6.45
N GLN A 84 -8.00 7.29 -6.50
CA GLN A 84 -8.30 8.64 -6.88
C GLN A 84 -7.71 9.66 -5.88
N ARG A 85 -7.87 9.42 -4.58
CA ARG A 85 -7.26 10.26 -3.54
C ARG A 85 -5.74 10.26 -3.59
N PHE A 86 -5.12 9.11 -3.82
CA PHE A 86 -3.68 9.00 -3.99
C PHE A 86 -3.19 9.92 -5.12
N ARG A 87 -3.86 9.88 -6.27
CA ARG A 87 -3.52 10.70 -7.42
C ARG A 87 -3.72 12.20 -7.18
N HIS A 88 -4.78 12.61 -6.47
CA HIS A 88 -5.04 14.01 -6.13
C HIS A 88 -4.20 14.52 -4.95
N GLY A 89 -3.60 13.63 -4.18
CA GLY A 89 -2.78 13.98 -3.01
C GLY A 89 -1.41 14.59 -3.33
N GLY A 90 -1.09 14.80 -4.61
CA GLY A 90 0.19 15.39 -5.04
C GLY A 90 1.39 14.46 -4.80
N VAL A 91 1.16 13.18 -4.68
CA VAL A 91 2.19 12.13 -4.61
C VAL A 91 2.16 11.34 -5.91
N GLU A 92 3.26 11.35 -6.63
CA GLU A 92 3.45 10.47 -7.77
C GLU A 92 4.06 9.15 -7.31
N GLU A 93 3.80 8.08 -8.06
CA GLU A 93 4.38 6.78 -7.74
C GLU A 93 5.91 6.82 -7.69
N GLY A 94 6.52 7.60 -8.60
CA GLY A 94 7.98 7.79 -8.67
C GLY A 94 8.59 8.50 -7.45
N ASP A 95 7.78 9.16 -6.65
CA ASP A 95 8.20 9.81 -5.39
C ASP A 95 8.40 8.84 -4.22
N LEU A 96 7.86 7.62 -4.36
CA LEU A 96 7.89 6.59 -3.33
C LEU A 96 9.17 5.75 -3.44
N SER A 97 9.54 5.11 -2.35
CA SER A 97 10.64 4.12 -2.38
C SER A 97 10.33 2.98 -3.35
N THR A 98 11.37 2.42 -3.98
CA THR A 98 11.22 1.28 -4.91
C THR A 98 10.46 0.11 -4.27
N ALA A 99 10.70 -0.16 -2.99
CA ALA A 99 9.99 -1.22 -2.27
C ALA A 99 8.49 -0.93 -2.18
N THR A 100 8.11 0.32 -1.88
CA THR A 100 6.72 0.74 -1.84
C THR A 100 6.06 0.70 -3.22
N GLN A 101 6.73 1.17 -4.27
CA GLN A 101 6.21 1.08 -5.63
C GLN A 101 5.90 -0.36 -6.04
N ILE A 102 6.86 -1.27 -5.86
CA ILE A 102 6.69 -2.69 -6.17
C ILE A 102 5.56 -3.31 -5.33
N GLY A 103 5.52 -3.00 -4.04
CA GLY A 103 4.47 -3.47 -3.13
C GLY A 103 3.07 -3.02 -3.55
N LEU A 104 2.89 -1.73 -3.87
CA LEU A 104 1.62 -1.19 -4.36
C LEU A 104 1.18 -1.83 -5.67
N ARG A 105 2.08 -1.95 -6.65
CA ARG A 105 1.79 -2.58 -7.95
C ARG A 105 1.36 -4.03 -7.77
N ALA A 106 2.12 -4.81 -6.99
CA ALA A 106 1.79 -6.21 -6.74
C ALA A 106 0.43 -6.35 -6.02
N ALA A 107 0.16 -5.51 -5.04
CA ALA A 107 -1.12 -5.51 -4.33
C ALA A 107 -2.29 -5.14 -5.27
N LEU A 108 -2.13 -4.14 -6.12
CA LEU A 108 -3.13 -3.74 -7.13
C LEU A 108 -3.39 -4.87 -8.14
N VAL A 109 -2.34 -5.53 -8.65
CA VAL A 109 -2.50 -6.69 -9.53
C VAL A 109 -3.33 -7.77 -8.85
N ARG A 110 -3.02 -8.09 -7.60
CA ARG A 110 -3.73 -9.12 -6.83
C ARG A 110 -5.18 -8.75 -6.55
N ARG A 111 -5.50 -7.49 -6.38
CA ARG A 111 -6.86 -7.02 -6.09
C ARG A 111 -7.73 -6.92 -7.33
N PHE A 112 -7.19 -6.45 -8.45
CA PHE A 112 -7.95 -6.15 -9.66
C PHE A 112 -7.86 -7.24 -10.73
N LEU A 113 -6.74 -7.95 -10.83
CA LEU A 113 -6.49 -8.89 -11.93
C LEU A 113 -6.47 -10.35 -11.46
N THR A 114 -5.41 -10.77 -10.79
CA THR A 114 -5.24 -12.17 -10.34
C THR A 114 -4.22 -12.26 -9.20
N ASP A 115 -4.32 -13.31 -8.39
CA ASP A 115 -3.34 -13.66 -7.35
C ASP A 115 -2.32 -14.72 -7.78
N GLN A 116 -2.36 -15.16 -9.05
CA GLN A 116 -1.35 -16.07 -9.58
C GLN A 116 0.04 -15.42 -9.54
N LEU A 117 0.95 -16.03 -8.79
CA LEU A 117 2.26 -15.45 -8.47
C LEU A 117 3.08 -15.10 -9.72
N GLU A 118 3.08 -15.96 -10.71
CA GLU A 118 3.80 -15.74 -11.98
C GLU A 118 3.27 -14.51 -12.71
N PHE A 119 1.94 -14.38 -12.80
CA PHE A 119 1.32 -13.21 -13.39
C PHE A 119 1.65 -11.94 -12.62
N VAL A 120 1.55 -11.97 -11.29
CA VAL A 120 1.86 -10.82 -10.42
C VAL A 120 3.32 -10.39 -10.60
N ASN A 121 4.25 -11.35 -10.66
CA ASN A 121 5.67 -11.06 -10.84
C ASN A 121 5.99 -10.37 -12.17
N ILE A 122 5.28 -10.70 -13.23
CA ILE A 122 5.44 -10.02 -14.52
C ILE A 122 4.70 -8.68 -14.50
N ALA A 123 3.44 -8.67 -14.10
CA ALA A 123 2.56 -7.51 -14.21
C ALA A 123 3.03 -6.30 -13.41
N LYS A 124 3.64 -6.51 -12.22
CA LYS A 124 4.18 -5.42 -11.38
C LYS A 124 5.27 -4.58 -12.07
N ASP A 125 5.95 -5.15 -13.07
CA ASP A 125 7.01 -4.45 -13.81
C ASP A 125 6.45 -3.62 -14.99
N TYR A 126 5.24 -3.98 -15.45
CA TYR A 126 4.60 -3.32 -16.60
C TYR A 126 3.37 -2.47 -16.23
N LEU A 127 2.79 -2.65 -15.07
CA LEU A 127 1.61 -1.90 -14.61
C LEU A 127 2.00 -0.93 -13.49
N THR A 128 1.51 0.29 -13.60
CA THR A 128 1.71 1.36 -12.61
C THR A 128 0.43 1.64 -11.83
N VAL A 129 0.53 2.36 -10.73
CA VAL A 129 -0.65 2.83 -9.97
C VAL A 129 -1.60 3.65 -10.86
N ALA A 130 -1.05 4.45 -11.79
CA ALA A 130 -1.83 5.24 -12.75
C ALA A 130 -2.64 4.35 -13.71
N ASP A 131 -2.10 3.21 -14.14
CA ASP A 131 -2.83 2.27 -15.00
C ASP A 131 -4.07 1.69 -14.29
N PHE A 132 -3.97 1.41 -12.99
CA PHE A 132 -5.11 0.93 -12.22
C PHE A 132 -6.14 2.02 -11.97
N HIS A 133 -5.73 3.27 -11.77
CA HIS A 133 -6.66 4.38 -11.72
C HIS A 133 -7.44 4.52 -13.04
N GLU A 134 -6.75 4.45 -14.20
CA GLU A 134 -7.38 4.45 -15.52
C GLU A 134 -8.34 3.27 -15.70
N LEU A 135 -7.93 2.07 -15.25
CA LEU A 135 -8.75 0.87 -15.29
C LEU A 135 -10.06 1.07 -14.51
N CYS A 136 -9.99 1.62 -13.31
CA CYS A 136 -11.18 1.89 -12.48
C CYS A 136 -12.18 2.83 -13.15
N GLN A 137 -11.71 3.75 -14.00
CA GLN A 137 -12.59 4.65 -14.75
C GLN A 137 -13.30 3.96 -15.93
N ARG A 138 -12.79 2.83 -16.41
CA ARG A 138 -13.29 2.12 -17.59
C ARG A 138 -14.16 0.91 -17.25
N ILE A 139 -14.05 0.39 -16.04
CA ILE A 139 -14.81 -0.79 -15.61
C ILE A 139 -16.03 -0.38 -14.78
N VAL A 140 -17.12 -1.09 -15.00
CA VAL A 140 -18.32 -0.99 -14.15
C VAL A 140 -18.27 -2.11 -13.13
N TYR A 141 -18.35 -1.77 -11.87
CA TYR A 141 -18.41 -2.75 -10.78
C TYR A 141 -19.55 -2.40 -9.81
N PRO A 142 -20.26 -3.39 -9.28
CA PRO A 142 -21.24 -3.15 -8.24
C PRO A 142 -20.59 -2.55 -6.99
N PRO A 143 -21.29 -1.69 -6.23
CA PRO A 143 -20.70 -0.96 -5.08
C PRO A 143 -20.04 -1.84 -4.02
N ARG A 144 -20.52 -3.08 -3.85
CA ARG A 144 -19.98 -4.06 -2.90
C ARG A 144 -19.15 -5.16 -3.56
N SER A 145 -18.73 -4.95 -4.80
CA SER A 145 -17.96 -5.97 -5.51
C SER A 145 -16.55 -6.08 -4.93
N HIS A 146 -16.13 -7.32 -4.68
CA HIS A 146 -14.75 -7.69 -4.37
C HIS A 146 -14.12 -8.50 -5.52
N GLY A 147 -14.84 -8.58 -6.66
CA GLY A 147 -14.44 -9.37 -7.81
C GLY A 147 -13.20 -8.84 -8.51
N ARG A 148 -12.59 -9.70 -9.31
CA ARG A 148 -11.45 -9.38 -10.18
C ARG A 148 -11.91 -9.41 -11.63
N LEU A 149 -11.12 -8.81 -12.52
CA LEU A 149 -11.28 -9.00 -13.95
C LEU A 149 -11.16 -10.49 -14.29
N GLY A 150 -11.99 -10.99 -15.21
CA GLY A 150 -11.86 -12.35 -15.70
C GLY A 150 -10.50 -12.58 -16.34
N GLY A 151 -9.97 -13.82 -16.27
CA GLY A 151 -8.60 -14.14 -16.68
C GLY A 151 -8.23 -13.67 -18.09
N LYS A 152 -9.15 -13.80 -19.07
CA LYS A 152 -8.95 -13.28 -20.44
C LYS A 152 -8.79 -11.77 -20.46
N ALA A 153 -9.65 -11.04 -19.75
CA ALA A 153 -9.58 -9.58 -19.68
C ALA A 153 -8.29 -9.09 -18.97
N ALA A 154 -7.90 -9.76 -17.90
CA ALA A 154 -6.65 -9.48 -17.19
C ALA A 154 -5.42 -9.69 -18.11
N GLY A 155 -5.38 -10.82 -18.84
CA GLY A 155 -4.31 -11.10 -19.80
C GLY A 155 -4.23 -10.08 -20.95
N LEU A 156 -5.37 -9.73 -21.53
CA LEU A 156 -5.43 -8.72 -22.60
C LEU A 156 -5.02 -7.32 -22.10
N TYR A 157 -5.45 -6.97 -20.89
CA TYR A 157 -5.07 -5.70 -20.28
C TYR A 157 -3.55 -5.61 -20.09
N LEU A 158 -2.93 -6.63 -19.50
CA LEU A 158 -1.48 -6.68 -19.34
C LEU A 158 -0.76 -6.63 -20.68
N ALA A 159 -1.20 -7.46 -21.65
CA ALA A 159 -0.60 -7.48 -23.00
C ALA A 159 -0.65 -6.10 -23.68
N SER A 160 -1.79 -5.40 -23.57
CA SER A 160 -1.93 -4.04 -24.13
C SER A 160 -0.92 -3.05 -23.54
N LYS A 161 -0.64 -3.14 -22.25
CA LYS A 161 0.33 -2.25 -21.56
C LYS A 161 1.78 -2.63 -21.88
N ILE A 162 2.08 -3.92 -22.05
CA ILE A 162 3.40 -4.38 -22.52
C ILE A 162 3.67 -3.86 -23.93
N VAL A 163 2.73 -4.06 -24.86
CA VAL A 163 2.88 -3.59 -26.25
C VAL A 163 3.03 -2.07 -26.32
N ALA A 164 2.24 -1.33 -25.54
CA ALA A 164 2.33 0.15 -25.53
C ALA A 164 3.67 0.68 -24.99
N ARG A 165 4.44 -0.12 -24.26
CA ARG A 165 5.74 0.24 -23.68
C ARG A 165 6.92 -0.42 -24.39
N SER A 166 6.64 -1.30 -25.32
CA SER A 166 7.66 -1.88 -26.18
C SER A 166 8.11 -0.83 -27.21
N PRO A 167 9.42 -0.68 -27.46
CA PRO A 167 9.96 0.28 -28.42
C PRO A 167 9.56 -0.03 -29.84
#